data_dcfa74f6aa0cebf4d01e0589566f2182
#
_entry.id   dcfa74f6aa0cebf4d01e0589566f2182
#
_cell.length_a   1.000
_cell.length_b   1.000
_cell.length_c   1.000
_cell.angle_alpha   90.00
_cell.angle_beta   90.00
_cell.angle_gamma   90.00
#
_symmetry.space_group_name_H-M   'P 1'
#
loop_
_entity.id
_entity.type
_entity.pdbx_description
1 polymer ?
#
loop_
_entity_poly.entity_id
_entity_poly.type
_entity_poly.pdbx_seq_one_letter_code
_entity_poly.pdbx_strand_id
1 'polypeptide(L)'
;MSDASFDFEVIVIGAGYGGFDAAKHAAEHGLKTAIVESRDMGGTCVNRGCVPSKALLAASGKVREMADDKHLSSFGIHAAPVRFERQKIADHANLLVQTIRTNLTKTLERAGVIILRGHGRLEGSQKVGLREPSGVDRVLTAKAVIIATGSDPFVPPGKETDGRTVFTSDEAINLEWLPRWIAIIGSGYIGLEFADVYTALGCEVTMIEAMDKVMPTFDPDIAKIAGRHLIDGRDIDARSGLLARKVTPGCPVQIELADFNSRELVETLEVDAVLVATGRVPSSKGLNLESLNVETNRGFVPIDDAMRVLVNDQPVPHLWAVGDVTGKLMLAHTAAAQGTVAVDNILGHAREIDYRSIPAATFTHPEISSVGLTEADAKALAEKDGFQLGSVRSYFKANSKALAELDSDGLMKLLFNKTSGEVLGAHIYGLHAADLIQEVANAVARRQSVRQLATEVHTHPTLSEVVEVAYKQAAAQVAA
;
A
#
# COMPACT_ATOMS: atom_id res chain seq x y z
N MET A 1 32.85 1.78 34.08
CA MET A 1 31.41 1.67 34.10
C MET A 1 31.09 0.23 33.77
N SER A 2 30.40 -0.51 34.65
CA SER A 2 30.06 -1.91 34.40
C SER A 2 29.20 -1.99 33.15
N ASP A 3 29.60 -2.82 32.20
CA ASP A 3 28.79 -3.20 31.05
C ASP A 3 27.46 -3.73 31.62
N ALA A 4 26.41 -2.92 31.56
CA ALA A 4 25.09 -3.37 31.95
C ALA A 4 24.70 -4.45 30.92
N SER A 5 24.57 -5.70 31.37
CA SER A 5 24.19 -6.78 30.48
C SER A 5 22.77 -6.59 30.06
N PHE A 6 22.52 -6.25 28.80
CA PHE A 6 21.19 -6.21 28.19
C PHE A 6 20.69 -7.64 27.92
N ASP A 7 19.38 -7.85 28.02
CA ASP A 7 18.77 -9.13 27.65
C ASP A 7 18.94 -9.41 26.15
N PHE A 8 18.86 -8.34 25.33
CA PHE A 8 18.99 -8.35 23.87
C PHE A 8 19.84 -7.19 23.37
N GLU A 9 20.35 -7.30 22.14
CA GLU A 9 20.94 -6.17 21.45
C GLU A 9 19.87 -5.36 20.72
N VAL A 10 18.87 -6.05 20.13
CA VAL A 10 17.73 -5.42 19.48
C VAL A 10 16.42 -6.05 19.97
N ILE A 11 15.44 -5.22 20.33
CA ILE A 11 14.06 -5.64 20.50
C ILE A 11 13.21 -4.91 19.47
N VAL A 12 12.42 -5.67 18.69
CA VAL A 12 11.46 -5.15 17.71
C VAL A 12 10.04 -5.33 18.24
N ILE A 13 9.22 -4.28 18.25
CA ILE A 13 7.82 -4.32 18.69
C ILE A 13 6.90 -4.32 17.47
N GLY A 14 6.32 -5.47 17.15
CA GLY A 14 5.48 -5.73 15.98
C GLY A 14 6.19 -6.56 14.91
N ALA A 15 5.50 -7.59 14.39
CA ALA A 15 6.03 -8.54 13.42
C ALA A 15 5.36 -8.42 12.03
N GLY A 16 4.97 -7.20 11.63
CA GLY A 16 4.68 -6.86 10.24
C GLY A 16 5.95 -6.88 9.38
N TYR A 17 5.86 -6.55 8.07
CA TYR A 17 7.03 -6.60 7.18
C TYR A 17 8.21 -5.76 7.69
N GLY A 18 7.96 -4.55 8.21
CA GLY A 18 9.04 -3.72 8.76
C GLY A 18 9.76 -4.36 9.94
N GLY A 19 8.98 -4.90 10.89
CA GLY A 19 9.55 -5.57 12.06
C GLY A 19 10.20 -6.91 11.71
N PHE A 20 9.60 -7.67 10.79
CA PHE A 20 10.17 -8.93 10.29
C PHE A 20 11.55 -8.73 9.65
N ASP A 21 11.65 -7.78 8.68
CA ASP A 21 12.90 -7.52 8.00
C ASP A 21 13.95 -6.91 8.93
N ALA A 22 13.55 -6.01 9.84
CA ALA A 22 14.45 -5.49 10.86
C ALA A 22 14.99 -6.60 11.76
N ALA A 23 14.14 -7.47 12.30
CA ALA A 23 14.57 -8.55 13.20
C ALA A 23 15.47 -9.57 12.48
N LYS A 24 15.09 -9.94 11.25
CA LYS A 24 15.89 -10.85 10.41
C LYS A 24 17.27 -10.24 10.11
N HIS A 25 17.30 -9.00 9.62
CA HIS A 25 18.54 -8.31 9.25
C HIS A 25 19.47 -8.14 10.46
N ALA A 26 18.94 -7.76 11.63
CA ALA A 26 19.72 -7.66 12.86
C ALA A 26 20.34 -9.01 13.27
N ALA A 27 19.56 -10.09 13.23
CA ALA A 27 20.05 -11.43 13.59
C ALA A 27 21.10 -11.97 12.60
N GLU A 28 20.91 -11.73 11.29
CA GLU A 28 21.88 -12.10 10.24
C GLU A 28 23.22 -11.37 10.40
N HIS A 29 23.25 -10.22 11.09
CA HIS A 29 24.46 -9.49 11.45
C HIS A 29 24.97 -9.81 12.86
N GLY A 30 24.50 -10.91 13.45
CA GLY A 30 24.99 -11.44 14.72
C GLY A 30 24.44 -10.75 15.96
N LEU A 31 23.46 -9.83 15.84
CA LEU A 31 22.86 -9.19 16.99
C LEU A 31 21.83 -10.11 17.66
N LYS A 32 21.94 -10.28 18.99
CA LYS A 32 20.95 -11.02 19.78
C LYS A 32 19.60 -10.28 19.74
N THR A 33 18.66 -10.81 18.96
CA THR A 33 17.43 -10.13 18.60
C THR A 33 16.18 -10.82 19.16
N ALA A 34 15.24 -10.03 19.69
CA ALA A 34 13.90 -10.47 19.99
C ALA A 34 12.88 -9.67 19.18
N ILE A 35 11.75 -10.31 18.83
CA ILE A 35 10.57 -9.68 18.24
C ILE A 35 9.36 -9.95 19.10
N VAL A 36 8.61 -8.88 19.43
CA VAL A 36 7.39 -8.94 20.24
C VAL A 36 6.18 -8.83 19.31
N GLU A 37 5.25 -9.79 19.37
CA GLU A 37 4.05 -9.78 18.53
C GLU A 37 2.80 -10.16 19.35
N SER A 38 1.79 -9.30 19.29
CA SER A 38 0.56 -9.47 20.04
C SER A 38 -0.55 -10.21 19.26
N ARG A 39 -0.45 -10.22 17.92
CA ARG A 39 -1.45 -10.85 17.03
C ARG A 39 -0.79 -11.95 16.20
N ASP A 40 -0.61 -11.72 14.90
CA ASP A 40 -0.12 -12.68 13.93
C ASP A 40 1.17 -12.25 13.25
N MET A 41 2.12 -13.19 13.11
CA MET A 41 3.34 -12.97 12.32
C MET A 41 2.98 -12.53 10.90
N GLY A 42 3.73 -11.54 10.37
CA GLY A 42 3.50 -10.95 9.06
C GLY A 42 2.57 -9.72 9.07
N GLY A 43 1.95 -9.42 10.22
CA GLY A 43 1.15 -8.20 10.44
C GLY A 43 -0.02 -8.06 9.46
N THR A 44 -0.42 -6.83 9.19
CA THR A 44 -1.58 -6.50 8.32
C THR A 44 -1.41 -7.06 6.91
N CYS A 45 -0.28 -6.83 6.26
CA CYS A 45 -0.08 -7.21 4.85
C CYS A 45 -0.31 -8.70 4.59
N VAL A 46 0.25 -9.57 5.45
CA VAL A 46 0.11 -11.03 5.30
C VAL A 46 -1.28 -11.51 5.69
N ASN A 47 -1.81 -11.02 6.81
CA ASN A 47 -2.99 -11.64 7.42
C ASN A 47 -4.32 -10.99 7.01
N ARG A 48 -4.32 -9.68 6.70
CA ARG A 48 -5.55 -8.89 6.51
C ARG A 48 -5.44 -7.81 5.40
N GLY A 49 -4.40 -7.86 4.57
CA GLY A 49 -4.13 -6.82 3.58
C GLY A 49 -3.68 -7.38 2.25
N CYS A 50 -2.44 -7.06 1.86
CA CYS A 50 -1.91 -7.28 0.52
C CYS A 50 -2.05 -8.74 0.04
N VAL A 51 -1.66 -9.71 0.87
CA VAL A 51 -1.63 -11.13 0.48
C VAL A 51 -3.03 -11.66 0.18
N PRO A 52 -3.99 -11.61 1.12
CA PRO A 52 -5.33 -12.13 0.83
C PRO A 52 -6.07 -11.31 -0.22
N SER A 53 -5.92 -9.97 -0.27
CA SER A 53 -6.58 -9.17 -1.30
C SER A 53 -6.07 -9.49 -2.71
N LYS A 54 -4.78 -9.77 -2.89
CA LYS A 54 -4.22 -10.17 -4.20
C LYS A 54 -4.69 -11.57 -4.60
N ALA A 55 -4.86 -12.49 -3.66
CA ALA A 55 -5.48 -13.78 -3.94
C ALA A 55 -6.95 -13.62 -4.41
N LEU A 56 -7.72 -12.72 -3.78
CA LEU A 56 -9.08 -12.40 -4.22
C LEU A 56 -9.09 -11.76 -5.61
N LEU A 57 -8.23 -10.76 -5.85
CA LEU A 57 -8.11 -10.09 -7.14
C LEU A 57 -7.71 -11.07 -8.25
N ALA A 58 -6.77 -11.98 -7.99
CA ALA A 58 -6.38 -13.00 -8.96
C ALA A 58 -7.56 -13.92 -9.34
N ALA A 59 -8.34 -14.37 -8.35
CA ALA A 59 -9.50 -15.20 -8.58
C ALA A 59 -10.64 -14.45 -9.29
N SER A 60 -10.98 -13.24 -8.81
CA SER A 60 -12.04 -12.41 -9.39
C SER A 60 -11.66 -11.91 -10.80
N GLY A 61 -10.38 -11.62 -11.04
CA GLY A 61 -9.88 -11.29 -12.37
C GLY A 61 -10.12 -12.41 -13.38
N LYS A 62 -9.91 -13.69 -12.97
CA LYS A 62 -10.25 -14.85 -13.82
C LYS A 62 -11.75 -14.96 -14.09
N VAL A 63 -12.60 -14.69 -13.08
CA VAL A 63 -14.06 -14.66 -13.29
C VAL A 63 -14.42 -13.58 -14.31
N ARG A 64 -13.87 -12.36 -14.17
CA ARG A 64 -14.10 -11.25 -15.10
C ARG A 64 -13.68 -11.60 -16.52
N GLU A 65 -12.44 -12.07 -16.70
CA GLU A 65 -11.88 -12.44 -18.00
C GLU A 65 -12.75 -13.48 -18.72
N MET A 66 -13.15 -14.55 -18.00
CA MET A 66 -13.96 -15.63 -18.55
C MET A 66 -15.43 -15.26 -18.76
N ALA A 67 -15.93 -14.24 -18.08
CA ALA A 67 -17.31 -13.76 -18.24
C ALA A 67 -17.47 -12.70 -19.36
N ASP A 68 -16.38 -12.16 -19.88
CA ASP A 68 -16.39 -11.20 -20.98
C ASP A 68 -16.51 -11.91 -22.34
N ASP A 69 -17.74 -12.30 -22.71
CA ASP A 69 -18.02 -12.98 -23.99
C ASP A 69 -17.57 -12.14 -25.20
N LYS A 70 -17.63 -10.82 -25.10
CA LYS A 70 -17.21 -9.93 -26.20
C LYS A 70 -15.71 -10.01 -26.40
N HIS A 71 -14.95 -9.93 -25.32
CA HIS A 71 -13.49 -10.06 -25.36
C HIS A 71 -13.06 -11.45 -25.86
N LEU A 72 -13.63 -12.50 -25.28
CA LEU A 72 -13.35 -13.89 -25.70
C LEU A 72 -13.70 -14.15 -27.17
N SER A 73 -14.85 -13.66 -27.63
CA SER A 73 -15.27 -13.81 -29.04
C SER A 73 -14.31 -13.12 -30.02
N SER A 74 -13.63 -12.04 -29.59
CA SER A 74 -12.62 -11.36 -30.41
C SER A 74 -11.39 -12.25 -30.66
N PHE A 75 -11.12 -13.24 -29.80
CA PHE A 75 -10.12 -14.31 -30.01
C PHE A 75 -10.69 -15.54 -30.71
N GLY A 76 -11.99 -15.57 -31.04
CA GLY A 76 -12.67 -16.77 -31.53
C GLY A 76 -12.96 -17.79 -30.45
N ILE A 77 -12.95 -17.39 -29.18
CA ILE A 77 -13.20 -18.26 -28.02
C ILE A 77 -14.65 -18.08 -27.60
N HIS A 78 -15.37 -19.19 -27.36
CA HIS A 78 -16.72 -19.23 -26.84
C HIS A 78 -16.73 -20.05 -25.55
N ALA A 79 -16.98 -19.41 -24.41
CA ALA A 79 -17.01 -20.05 -23.11
C ALA A 79 -18.48 -20.34 -22.67
N ALA A 80 -18.63 -21.37 -21.84
CA ALA A 80 -19.88 -21.56 -21.10
C ALA A 80 -20.00 -20.51 -19.98
N PRO A 81 -21.22 -20.22 -19.48
CA PRO A 81 -21.38 -19.30 -18.37
C PRO A 81 -20.51 -19.65 -17.18
N VAL A 82 -19.75 -18.67 -16.71
CA VAL A 82 -18.78 -18.85 -15.60
C VAL A 82 -19.55 -19.16 -14.31
N ARG A 83 -19.06 -20.15 -13.59
CA ARG A 83 -19.51 -20.47 -12.24
C ARG A 83 -18.31 -20.45 -11.31
N PHE A 84 -18.50 -19.93 -10.11
CA PHE A 84 -17.45 -19.91 -9.08
C PHE A 84 -18.04 -20.31 -7.72
N GLU A 85 -17.19 -20.81 -6.84
CA GLU A 85 -17.52 -21.16 -5.47
C GLU A 85 -16.83 -20.13 -4.54
N ARG A 86 -17.62 -19.18 -4.05
CA ARG A 86 -17.13 -18.11 -3.15
C ARG A 86 -16.26 -18.67 -2.02
N GLN A 87 -16.70 -19.75 -1.38
CA GLN A 87 -15.96 -20.34 -0.27
C GLN A 87 -14.56 -20.81 -0.70
N LYS A 88 -14.42 -21.44 -1.86
CA LYS A 88 -13.11 -21.87 -2.36
C LYS A 88 -12.18 -20.72 -2.68
N ILE A 89 -12.72 -19.59 -3.12
CA ILE A 89 -11.92 -18.35 -3.32
C ILE A 89 -11.37 -17.88 -1.97
N ALA A 90 -12.22 -17.82 -0.94
CA ALA A 90 -11.81 -17.45 0.40
C ALA A 90 -10.82 -18.46 1.01
N ASP A 91 -11.06 -19.76 0.83
CA ASP A 91 -10.17 -20.83 1.31
C ASP A 91 -8.79 -20.75 0.68
N HIS A 92 -8.70 -20.42 -0.63
CA HIS A 92 -7.43 -20.18 -1.32
C HIS A 92 -6.65 -19.02 -0.69
N ALA A 93 -7.30 -17.89 -0.45
CA ALA A 93 -6.68 -16.74 0.20
C ALA A 93 -6.19 -17.09 1.62
N ASN A 94 -7.01 -17.80 2.41
CA ASN A 94 -6.66 -18.22 3.76
C ASN A 94 -5.49 -19.21 3.79
N LEU A 95 -5.45 -20.18 2.86
CA LEU A 95 -4.34 -21.12 2.74
C LEU A 95 -3.03 -20.41 2.42
N LEU A 96 -3.07 -19.42 1.52
CA LEU A 96 -1.91 -18.60 1.18
C LEU A 96 -1.40 -17.82 2.40
N VAL A 97 -2.30 -17.19 3.15
CA VAL A 97 -1.98 -16.48 4.41
C VAL A 97 -1.29 -17.41 5.40
N GLN A 98 -1.85 -18.59 5.65
CA GLN A 98 -1.28 -19.59 6.57
C GLN A 98 0.13 -20.04 6.12
N THR A 99 0.30 -20.27 4.83
CA THR A 99 1.57 -20.70 4.24
C THR A 99 2.65 -19.62 4.44
N ILE A 100 2.34 -18.37 4.09
CA ILE A 100 3.29 -17.26 4.22
C ILE A 100 3.61 -17.00 5.68
N ARG A 101 2.60 -16.92 6.56
CA ARG A 101 2.79 -16.74 8.01
C ARG A 101 3.71 -17.79 8.60
N THR A 102 3.50 -19.07 8.25
CA THR A 102 4.35 -20.18 8.69
C THR A 102 5.78 -20.03 8.19
N ASN A 103 5.97 -19.64 6.94
CA ASN A 103 7.29 -19.47 6.35
C ASN A 103 8.05 -18.30 7.00
N LEU A 104 7.38 -17.16 7.27
CA LEU A 104 7.99 -16.03 7.96
C LEU A 104 8.43 -16.42 9.38
N THR A 105 7.57 -17.13 10.14
CA THR A 105 7.88 -17.62 11.48
C THR A 105 9.14 -18.50 11.46
N LYS A 106 9.16 -19.52 10.59
CA LYS A 106 10.33 -20.41 10.45
C LYS A 106 11.60 -19.67 10.01
N THR A 107 11.47 -18.63 9.22
CA THR A 107 12.61 -17.83 8.77
C THR A 107 13.26 -17.09 9.94
N LEU A 108 12.45 -16.45 10.80
CA LEU A 108 12.98 -15.79 12.01
C LEU A 108 13.59 -16.79 13.00
N GLU A 109 12.95 -17.93 13.22
CA GLU A 109 13.46 -19.00 14.09
C GLU A 109 14.84 -19.52 13.61
N ARG A 110 14.98 -19.76 12.30
CA ARG A 110 16.25 -20.17 11.68
C ARG A 110 17.36 -19.11 11.78
N ALA A 111 16.96 -17.83 11.73
CA ALA A 111 17.89 -16.72 11.93
C ALA A 111 18.28 -16.53 13.42
N GLY A 112 17.68 -17.30 14.35
CA GLY A 112 17.96 -17.19 15.78
C GLY A 112 17.21 -16.07 16.50
N VAL A 113 16.18 -15.48 15.86
CA VAL A 113 15.33 -14.46 16.48
C VAL A 113 14.41 -15.08 17.52
N ILE A 114 14.39 -14.51 18.71
CA ILE A 114 13.50 -14.96 19.80
C ILE A 114 12.14 -14.30 19.62
N ILE A 115 11.12 -15.11 19.34
CA ILE A 115 9.74 -14.64 19.14
C ILE A 115 9.03 -14.62 20.50
N LEU A 116 8.61 -13.44 20.94
CA LEU A 116 7.91 -13.21 22.20
C LEU A 116 6.45 -12.84 21.91
N ARG A 117 5.52 -13.62 22.46
CA ARG A 117 4.08 -13.38 22.31
C ARG A 117 3.58 -12.44 23.40
N GLY A 118 2.92 -11.37 22.99
CA GLY A 118 2.32 -10.40 23.91
C GLY A 118 2.35 -8.98 23.38
N HIS A 119 1.83 -8.07 24.20
CA HIS A 119 1.82 -6.63 23.92
C HIS A 119 3.11 -5.98 24.44
N GLY A 120 3.84 -5.35 23.55
CA GLY A 120 5.04 -4.56 23.87
C GLY A 120 4.68 -3.09 24.10
N ARG A 121 5.24 -2.48 25.13
CA ARG A 121 5.19 -1.04 25.40
C ARG A 121 6.56 -0.53 25.84
N LEU A 122 6.80 0.75 25.69
CA LEU A 122 8.05 1.37 26.11
C LEU A 122 8.02 1.65 27.63
N GLU A 123 9.09 1.25 28.32
CA GLU A 123 9.37 1.60 29.71
C GLU A 123 10.62 2.51 29.79
N GLY A 124 11.14 2.92 28.63
CA GLY A 124 12.33 3.70 28.37
C GLY A 124 12.84 3.44 26.94
N SER A 125 13.80 4.22 26.45
CA SER A 125 14.36 4.03 25.09
C SER A 125 15.11 2.68 24.91
N GLN A 126 15.48 2.04 26.01
CA GLN A 126 16.19 0.75 26.05
C GLN A 126 15.45 -0.31 26.89
N LYS A 127 14.17 -0.06 27.23
CA LYS A 127 13.36 -0.96 28.04
C LYS A 127 12.00 -1.17 27.40
N VAL A 128 11.59 -2.43 27.29
CA VAL A 128 10.31 -2.85 26.73
C VAL A 128 9.55 -3.65 27.80
N GLY A 129 8.38 -3.14 28.20
CA GLY A 129 7.42 -3.91 28.97
C GLY A 129 6.69 -4.87 28.05
N LEU A 130 6.72 -6.15 28.36
CA LEU A 130 5.99 -7.21 27.66
C LEU A 130 4.86 -7.70 28.55
N ARG A 131 3.62 -7.57 28.08
CA ARG A 131 2.45 -8.20 28.68
C ARG A 131 2.10 -9.46 27.90
N GLU A 132 2.39 -10.61 28.50
CA GLU A 132 2.11 -11.91 27.91
C GLU A 132 0.59 -12.22 27.86
N PRO A 133 0.12 -13.12 26.97
CA PRO A 133 -1.29 -13.54 26.93
C PRO A 133 -1.79 -14.16 28.26
N SER A 134 -0.87 -14.73 29.04
CA SER A 134 -1.11 -15.24 30.40
C SER A 134 -1.43 -14.16 31.44
N GLY A 135 -1.24 -12.88 31.10
CA GLY A 135 -1.37 -11.73 31.99
C GLY A 135 -0.10 -11.40 32.78
N VAL A 136 1.00 -12.14 32.57
CA VAL A 136 2.30 -11.87 33.19
C VAL A 136 2.94 -10.65 32.52
N ASP A 137 3.39 -9.69 33.34
CA ASP A 137 4.16 -8.54 32.90
C ASP A 137 5.65 -8.79 33.15
N ARG A 138 6.47 -8.55 32.11
CA ARG A 138 7.93 -8.63 32.17
C ARG A 138 8.54 -7.36 31.63
N VAL A 139 9.69 -6.96 32.14
CA VAL A 139 10.51 -5.88 31.56
C VAL A 139 11.74 -6.50 30.94
N LEU A 140 11.98 -6.18 29.68
CA LEU A 140 13.11 -6.61 28.87
C LEU A 140 13.99 -5.40 28.57
N THR A 141 15.31 -5.62 28.48
CA THR A 141 16.28 -4.57 28.19
C THR A 141 16.98 -4.84 26.85
N ALA A 142 17.23 -3.78 26.07
CA ALA A 142 17.94 -3.87 24.80
C ALA A 142 18.87 -2.69 24.57
N LYS A 143 19.95 -2.90 23.78
CA LYS A 143 20.79 -1.79 23.32
C LYS A 143 20.02 -0.86 22.37
N ALA A 144 19.11 -1.43 21.58
CA ALA A 144 18.26 -0.70 20.63
C ALA A 144 16.83 -1.25 20.62
N VAL A 145 15.83 -0.36 20.45
CA VAL A 145 14.41 -0.73 20.30
C VAL A 145 13.88 -0.19 18.99
N ILE A 146 13.14 -1.02 18.26
CA ILE A 146 12.49 -0.65 16.99
C ILE A 146 10.98 -0.79 17.15
N ILE A 147 10.24 0.30 16.98
CA ILE A 147 8.78 0.32 16.94
C ILE A 147 8.34 -0.03 15.51
N ALA A 148 7.57 -1.12 15.34
CA ALA A 148 7.09 -1.61 14.05
C ALA A 148 5.61 -2.05 14.12
N THR A 149 4.80 -1.33 14.90
CA THR A 149 3.43 -1.71 15.27
C THR A 149 2.40 -1.50 14.15
N GLY A 150 2.78 -0.80 13.07
CA GLY A 150 1.95 -0.67 11.87
C GLY A 150 0.75 0.23 12.02
N SER A 151 -0.37 -0.16 11.41
CA SER A 151 -1.61 0.63 11.35
C SER A 151 -2.85 -0.26 11.38
N ASP A 152 -3.99 0.33 11.74
CA ASP A 152 -5.32 -0.28 11.69
C ASP A 152 -6.22 0.50 10.72
N PRO A 153 -7.30 -0.10 10.17
CA PRO A 153 -8.27 0.62 9.35
C PRO A 153 -8.85 1.82 10.10
N PHE A 154 -9.01 2.94 9.40
CA PHE A 154 -9.67 4.11 9.96
C PHE A 154 -11.17 4.02 9.75
N VAL A 155 -11.92 3.94 10.83
CA VAL A 155 -13.38 4.02 10.84
C VAL A 155 -13.78 5.38 11.41
N PRO A 156 -14.23 6.33 10.56
CA PRO A 156 -14.66 7.63 11.05
C PRO A 156 -15.90 7.51 11.94
N PRO A 157 -16.09 8.42 12.91
CA PRO A 157 -17.29 8.45 13.73
C PRO A 157 -18.58 8.42 12.90
N GLY A 158 -19.59 7.70 13.40
CA GLY A 158 -20.86 7.52 12.71
C GLY A 158 -20.86 6.43 11.61
N LYS A 159 -19.79 5.64 11.52
CA LYS A 159 -19.64 4.53 10.56
C LYS A 159 -19.19 3.26 11.28
N GLU A 160 -19.67 3.05 12.49
CA GLU A 160 -19.27 1.94 13.34
C GLU A 160 -19.55 0.61 12.64
N THR A 161 -18.54 -0.25 12.62
CA THR A 161 -18.60 -1.55 11.95
C THR A 161 -19.23 -2.61 12.86
N ASP A 162 -20.06 -3.48 12.29
CA ASP A 162 -20.56 -4.68 12.95
C ASP A 162 -19.78 -5.94 12.54
N GLY A 163 -18.82 -5.79 11.63
CA GLY A 163 -17.99 -6.85 11.08
C GLY A 163 -18.73 -7.77 10.09
N ARG A 164 -19.98 -7.48 9.75
CA ARG A 164 -20.82 -8.33 8.88
C ARG A 164 -21.53 -7.57 7.77
N THR A 165 -22.30 -6.55 8.09
CA THR A 165 -23.01 -5.71 7.10
C THR A 165 -22.30 -4.38 6.89
N VAL A 166 -21.61 -3.88 7.91
CA VAL A 166 -20.70 -2.74 7.83
C VAL A 166 -19.32 -3.21 8.30
N PHE A 167 -18.35 -3.21 7.43
CA PHE A 167 -17.04 -3.81 7.67
C PHE A 167 -15.90 -3.01 7.04
N THR A 168 -14.68 -3.34 7.42
CA THR A 168 -13.44 -2.79 6.85
C THR A 168 -12.79 -3.80 5.88
N SER A 169 -11.63 -3.44 5.34
CA SER A 169 -10.83 -4.37 4.53
C SER A 169 -10.42 -5.63 5.29
N ASP A 170 -10.34 -5.57 6.62
CA ASP A 170 -9.91 -6.71 7.44
C ASP A 170 -10.93 -7.86 7.42
N GLU A 171 -12.22 -7.55 7.34
CA GLU A 171 -13.30 -8.53 7.21
C GLU A 171 -13.61 -8.87 5.74
N ALA A 172 -13.50 -7.87 4.83
CA ALA A 172 -13.83 -8.02 3.41
C ALA A 172 -13.06 -9.15 2.72
N ILE A 173 -11.85 -9.44 3.16
CA ILE A 173 -11.01 -10.52 2.60
C ILE A 173 -11.57 -11.94 2.83
N ASN A 174 -12.42 -12.13 3.84
CA ASN A 174 -12.96 -13.44 4.16
C ASN A 174 -14.09 -13.88 3.23
N LEU A 175 -14.72 -12.95 2.51
CA LEU A 175 -15.86 -13.20 1.62
C LEU A 175 -16.91 -14.11 2.27
N GLU A 176 -17.29 -13.88 3.53
CA GLU A 176 -18.27 -14.74 4.23
C GLU A 176 -19.57 -14.91 3.42
N TRP A 177 -19.97 -13.83 2.73
CA TRP A 177 -21.10 -13.78 1.83
C TRP A 177 -20.86 -12.74 0.73
N LEU A 178 -21.62 -12.79 -0.35
CA LEU A 178 -21.60 -11.78 -1.40
C LEU A 178 -22.89 -10.95 -1.31
N PRO A 179 -22.82 -9.64 -1.05
CA PRO A 179 -23.95 -8.76 -1.13
C PRO A 179 -24.40 -8.64 -2.58
N ARG A 180 -25.69 -8.44 -2.81
CA ARG A 180 -26.18 -8.07 -4.14
C ARG A 180 -25.75 -6.64 -4.48
N TRP A 181 -25.82 -5.75 -3.49
CA TRP A 181 -25.45 -4.35 -3.63
C TRP A 181 -24.58 -3.90 -2.45
N ILE A 182 -23.39 -3.38 -2.73
CA ILE A 182 -22.45 -2.88 -1.74
C ILE A 182 -22.11 -1.42 -1.97
N ALA A 183 -22.08 -0.61 -0.91
CA ALA A 183 -21.48 0.71 -0.94
C ALA A 183 -20.04 0.66 -0.43
N ILE A 184 -19.12 1.32 -1.14
CA ILE A 184 -17.70 1.45 -0.76
C ILE A 184 -17.42 2.92 -0.44
N ILE A 185 -17.02 3.20 0.81
CA ILE A 185 -16.73 4.57 1.27
C ILE A 185 -15.22 4.81 1.13
N GLY A 186 -14.84 5.65 0.16
CA GLY A 186 -13.47 5.98 -0.20
C GLY A 186 -13.03 5.36 -1.54
N SER A 187 -12.45 6.20 -2.42
CA SER A 187 -11.97 5.82 -3.76
C SER A 187 -10.44 5.73 -3.85
N GLY A 188 -9.77 5.49 -2.72
CA GLY A 188 -8.35 5.15 -2.68
C GLY A 188 -8.07 3.73 -3.18
N TYR A 189 -6.79 3.31 -3.15
CA TYR A 189 -6.36 2.00 -3.67
C TYR A 189 -7.13 0.81 -3.07
N ILE A 190 -7.46 0.83 -1.77
CA ILE A 190 -8.26 -0.24 -1.13
C ILE A 190 -9.68 -0.28 -1.71
N GLY A 191 -10.35 0.89 -1.78
CA GLY A 191 -11.70 0.98 -2.32
C GLY A 191 -11.78 0.52 -3.77
N LEU A 192 -10.81 0.89 -4.61
CA LEU A 192 -10.72 0.48 -6.02
C LEU A 192 -10.48 -1.03 -6.17
N GLU A 193 -9.57 -1.61 -5.38
CA GLU A 193 -9.30 -3.05 -5.44
C GLU A 193 -10.52 -3.88 -5.04
N PHE A 194 -11.23 -3.49 -3.98
CA PHE A 194 -12.46 -4.19 -3.59
C PHE A 194 -13.63 -3.92 -4.55
N ALA A 195 -13.72 -2.72 -5.15
CA ALA A 195 -14.68 -2.47 -6.22
C ALA A 195 -14.43 -3.40 -7.42
N ASP A 196 -13.15 -3.65 -7.75
CA ASP A 196 -12.76 -4.62 -8.77
C ASP A 196 -13.21 -6.05 -8.41
N VAL A 197 -12.93 -6.50 -7.17
CA VAL A 197 -13.36 -7.82 -6.71
C VAL A 197 -14.87 -7.98 -6.74
N TYR A 198 -15.62 -7.06 -6.13
CA TYR A 198 -17.08 -7.19 -6.00
C TYR A 198 -17.79 -7.11 -7.35
N THR A 199 -17.42 -6.18 -8.25
CA THR A 199 -17.99 -6.10 -9.59
C THR A 199 -17.70 -7.35 -10.42
N ALA A 200 -16.48 -7.92 -10.32
CA ALA A 200 -16.14 -9.16 -11.01
C ALA A 200 -16.93 -10.37 -10.52
N LEU A 201 -17.36 -10.35 -9.25
CA LEU A 201 -18.19 -11.39 -8.64
C LEU A 201 -19.70 -11.13 -8.76
N GLY A 202 -20.09 -10.11 -9.54
CA GLY A 202 -21.49 -9.82 -9.90
C GLY A 202 -22.26 -8.97 -8.89
N CYS A 203 -21.56 -8.26 -8.00
CA CYS A 203 -22.20 -7.31 -7.09
C CYS A 203 -22.40 -5.94 -7.76
N GLU A 204 -23.52 -5.29 -7.50
CA GLU A 204 -23.71 -3.85 -7.78
C GLU A 204 -22.86 -3.04 -6.78
N VAL A 205 -22.16 -2.01 -7.27
CA VAL A 205 -21.25 -1.20 -6.44
C VAL A 205 -21.59 0.27 -6.54
N THR A 206 -21.83 0.91 -5.38
CA THR A 206 -21.83 2.37 -5.24
C THR A 206 -20.54 2.81 -4.55
N MET A 207 -19.77 3.70 -5.16
CA MET A 207 -18.56 4.27 -4.59
C MET A 207 -18.84 5.69 -4.09
N ILE A 208 -18.59 5.95 -2.81
CA ILE A 208 -18.84 7.24 -2.16
C ILE A 208 -17.50 7.91 -1.86
N GLU A 209 -17.25 9.07 -2.46
CA GLU A 209 -16.03 9.84 -2.30
C GLU A 209 -16.35 11.26 -1.78
N ALA A 210 -15.69 11.67 -0.71
CA ALA A 210 -15.89 12.98 -0.10
C ALA A 210 -15.31 14.13 -0.95
N MET A 211 -14.24 13.86 -1.69
CA MET A 211 -13.64 14.85 -2.58
C MET A 211 -14.47 15.01 -3.86
N ASP A 212 -14.24 16.12 -4.58
CA ASP A 212 -14.99 16.47 -5.80
C ASP A 212 -14.84 15.46 -6.95
N LYS A 213 -13.84 14.60 -6.87
CA LYS A 213 -13.53 13.58 -7.90
C LYS A 213 -13.14 12.27 -7.24
N VAL A 214 -13.51 11.17 -7.86
CA VAL A 214 -12.96 9.85 -7.52
C VAL A 214 -11.48 9.80 -7.83
N MET A 215 -10.74 8.94 -7.11
CA MET A 215 -9.29 8.74 -7.27
C MET A 215 -8.47 10.04 -7.05
N PRO A 216 -8.74 10.82 -5.99
CA PRO A 216 -8.17 12.16 -5.83
C PRO A 216 -6.65 12.19 -5.61
N THR A 217 -6.05 11.06 -5.22
CA THR A 217 -4.62 10.93 -4.92
C THR A 217 -3.78 10.46 -6.11
N PHE A 218 -4.41 10.11 -7.24
CA PHE A 218 -3.71 9.65 -8.43
C PHE A 218 -3.35 10.82 -9.37
N ASP A 219 -2.35 10.60 -10.24
CA ASP A 219 -2.06 11.56 -11.31
C ASP A 219 -3.33 11.83 -12.13
N PRO A 220 -3.64 13.09 -12.48
CA PRO A 220 -4.89 13.43 -13.16
C PRO A 220 -5.10 12.76 -14.52
N ASP A 221 -4.02 12.53 -15.29
CA ASP A 221 -4.11 11.83 -16.58
C ASP A 221 -4.43 10.34 -16.36
N ILE A 222 -3.79 9.75 -15.35
CA ILE A 222 -4.05 8.36 -14.95
C ILE A 222 -5.47 8.21 -14.38
N ALA A 223 -5.88 9.08 -13.45
CA ALA A 223 -7.24 9.06 -12.89
C ALA A 223 -8.33 9.17 -13.98
N LYS A 224 -8.08 9.99 -15.00
CA LYS A 224 -9.01 10.18 -16.12
C LYS A 224 -9.17 8.91 -16.97
N ILE A 225 -8.07 8.23 -17.31
CA ILE A 225 -8.16 7.02 -18.15
C ILE A 225 -8.63 5.82 -17.31
N ALA A 226 -8.10 5.65 -16.09
CA ALA A 226 -8.51 4.60 -15.19
C ALA A 226 -10.01 4.71 -14.80
N GLY A 227 -10.49 5.93 -14.54
CA GLY A 227 -11.90 6.18 -14.22
C GLY A 227 -12.86 5.67 -15.29
N ARG A 228 -12.54 5.89 -16.57
CA ARG A 228 -13.37 5.38 -17.68
C ARG A 228 -13.49 3.86 -17.71
N HIS A 229 -12.45 3.14 -17.32
CA HIS A 229 -12.45 1.68 -17.39
C HIS A 229 -12.83 1.02 -16.06
N LEU A 230 -12.33 1.57 -14.94
CA LEU A 230 -12.53 0.98 -13.63
C LEU A 230 -13.83 1.42 -12.96
N ILE A 231 -14.39 2.55 -13.36
CA ILE A 231 -15.64 3.09 -12.83
C ILE A 231 -16.74 3.02 -13.89
N ASP A 232 -16.67 3.84 -14.95
CA ASP A 232 -17.71 3.93 -15.96
C ASP A 232 -17.90 2.61 -16.71
N GLY A 233 -16.79 1.93 -17.09
CA GLY A 233 -16.82 0.66 -17.81
C GLY A 233 -17.30 -0.53 -17.00
N ARG A 234 -17.53 -0.35 -15.68
CA ARG A 234 -18.00 -1.39 -14.76
C ARG A 234 -19.35 -1.07 -14.13
N ASP A 235 -20.03 -0.04 -14.64
CA ASP A 235 -21.33 0.43 -14.14
C ASP A 235 -21.30 0.74 -12.62
N ILE A 236 -20.16 1.22 -12.10
CA ILE A 236 -20.06 1.64 -10.70
C ILE A 236 -20.75 3.00 -10.56
N ASP A 237 -21.74 3.07 -9.68
CA ASP A 237 -22.39 4.32 -9.30
C ASP A 237 -21.42 5.15 -8.42
N ALA A 238 -20.65 6.05 -9.05
CA ALA A 238 -19.66 6.87 -8.37
C ALA A 238 -20.24 8.21 -7.93
N ARG A 239 -20.26 8.44 -6.63
CA ARG A 239 -20.81 9.62 -5.98
C ARG A 239 -19.71 10.42 -5.29
N SER A 240 -19.19 11.42 -6.00
CA SER A 240 -18.15 12.35 -5.48
C SER A 240 -18.78 13.61 -4.88
N GLY A 241 -18.03 14.29 -4.01
CA GLY A 241 -18.50 15.45 -3.24
C GLY A 241 -19.48 15.10 -2.13
N LEU A 242 -19.67 13.81 -1.83
CA LEU A 242 -20.62 13.32 -0.83
C LEU A 242 -19.91 12.64 0.34
N LEU A 243 -20.31 13.03 1.54
CA LEU A 243 -19.86 12.41 2.79
C LEU A 243 -20.89 11.39 3.27
N ALA A 244 -20.49 10.15 3.46
CA ALA A 244 -21.29 9.21 4.25
C ALA A 244 -21.30 9.70 5.70
N ARG A 245 -22.31 10.49 6.07
CA ARG A 245 -22.40 11.15 7.39
C ARG A 245 -22.63 10.14 8.50
N LYS A 246 -23.54 9.22 8.27
CA LYS A 246 -23.92 8.15 9.20
C LYS A 246 -24.17 6.86 8.44
N VAL A 247 -23.71 5.75 9.01
CA VAL A 247 -24.01 4.39 8.53
C VAL A 247 -24.67 3.64 9.68
N THR A 248 -25.85 3.10 9.44
CA THR A 248 -26.59 2.30 10.42
C THR A 248 -26.60 0.85 9.94
N PRO A 249 -25.87 -0.06 10.64
CA PRO A 249 -25.91 -1.47 10.31
C PRO A 249 -27.32 -2.05 10.35
N GLY A 250 -27.60 -3.03 9.49
CA GLY A 250 -28.91 -3.66 9.39
C GLY A 250 -29.11 -4.42 8.08
N CYS A 251 -30.34 -4.82 7.82
CA CYS A 251 -30.76 -5.42 6.55
C CYS A 251 -32.09 -4.77 6.12
N PRO A 252 -32.02 -3.71 5.28
CA PRO A 252 -30.85 -3.13 4.65
C PRO A 252 -30.00 -2.27 5.59
N VAL A 253 -28.73 -2.02 5.20
CA VAL A 253 -27.86 -1.00 5.81
C VAL A 253 -28.31 0.37 5.30
N GLN A 254 -28.45 1.34 6.19
CA GLN A 254 -28.81 2.72 5.80
C GLN A 254 -27.59 3.65 5.88
N ILE A 255 -27.41 4.45 4.81
CA ILE A 255 -26.33 5.43 4.68
C ILE A 255 -26.90 6.81 4.49
N GLU A 256 -26.72 7.71 5.44
CA GLU A 256 -27.03 9.12 5.27
C GLU A 256 -25.91 9.80 4.48
N LEU A 257 -26.20 10.25 3.26
CA LEU A 257 -25.29 11.00 2.41
C LEU A 257 -25.54 12.50 2.56
N ALA A 258 -24.46 13.23 2.84
CA ALA A 258 -24.49 14.68 2.95
C ALA A 258 -23.48 15.31 1.98
N ASP A 259 -23.78 16.50 1.49
CA ASP A 259 -22.83 17.29 0.73
C ASP A 259 -21.58 17.56 1.58
N PHE A 260 -20.41 17.37 0.99
CA PHE A 260 -19.13 17.46 1.75
C PHE A 260 -18.88 18.87 2.30
N ASN A 261 -19.27 19.91 1.59
CA ASN A 261 -18.99 21.31 1.97
C ASN A 261 -20.07 21.87 2.92
N SER A 262 -21.35 21.75 2.52
CA SER A 262 -22.47 22.30 3.29
C SER A 262 -22.88 21.43 4.48
N ARG A 263 -22.52 20.14 4.47
CA ARG A 263 -22.95 19.13 5.46
C ARG A 263 -24.46 18.88 5.47
N GLU A 264 -25.21 19.41 4.53
CA GLU A 264 -26.63 19.17 4.41
C GLU A 264 -26.90 17.75 3.93
N LEU A 265 -27.94 17.12 4.48
CA LEU A 265 -28.39 15.80 4.04
C LEU A 265 -28.92 15.89 2.60
N VAL A 266 -28.36 15.04 1.73
CA VAL A 266 -28.78 14.96 0.31
C VAL A 266 -29.77 13.82 0.13
N GLU A 267 -29.45 12.63 0.64
CA GLU A 267 -30.28 11.44 0.54
C GLU A 267 -29.93 10.38 1.59
N THR A 268 -30.78 9.37 1.70
CA THR A 268 -30.47 8.13 2.44
C THR A 268 -30.45 6.98 1.45
N LEU A 269 -29.31 6.27 1.36
CA LEU A 269 -29.12 5.11 0.52
C LEU A 269 -29.32 3.83 1.36
N GLU A 270 -30.02 2.84 0.80
CA GLU A 270 -30.19 1.52 1.38
C GLU A 270 -29.46 0.48 0.55
N VAL A 271 -28.54 -0.28 1.19
CA VAL A 271 -27.71 -1.29 0.54
C VAL A 271 -27.62 -2.57 1.39
N ASP A 272 -27.13 -3.67 0.82
CA ASP A 272 -26.95 -4.90 1.59
C ASP A 272 -25.70 -4.84 2.51
N ALA A 273 -24.65 -4.16 2.04
CA ALA A 273 -23.39 -4.06 2.77
C ALA A 273 -22.67 -2.73 2.56
N VAL A 274 -21.79 -2.38 3.50
CA VAL A 274 -20.91 -1.22 3.41
C VAL A 274 -19.47 -1.62 3.72
N LEU A 275 -18.55 -1.32 2.81
CA LEU A 275 -17.11 -1.37 3.04
C LEU A 275 -16.60 0.04 3.41
N VAL A 276 -16.02 0.18 4.59
CA VAL A 276 -15.35 1.42 5.03
C VAL A 276 -13.89 1.37 4.61
N ALA A 277 -13.51 2.12 3.57
CA ALA A 277 -12.17 2.17 2.98
C ALA A 277 -11.56 3.59 3.03
N THR A 278 -11.77 4.30 4.15
CA THR A 278 -11.46 5.72 4.35
C THR A 278 -10.03 6.01 4.78
N GLY A 279 -9.15 5.03 4.75
CA GLY A 279 -7.74 5.14 5.10
C GLY A 279 -7.33 4.32 6.33
N ARG A 280 -6.17 4.63 6.89
CA ARG A 280 -5.57 3.90 8.01
C ARG A 280 -5.05 4.85 9.08
N VAL A 281 -5.04 4.40 10.32
CA VAL A 281 -4.49 5.11 11.48
C VAL A 281 -3.34 4.34 12.10
N PRO A 282 -2.32 5.01 12.67
CA PRO A 282 -1.17 4.33 13.24
C PRO A 282 -1.54 3.58 14.52
N SER A 283 -0.99 2.39 14.70
CA SER A 283 -1.13 1.57 15.91
C SER A 283 -0.09 2.00 16.97
N SER A 284 -0.13 3.27 17.38
CA SER A 284 0.77 3.86 18.39
C SER A 284 0.16 3.94 19.79
N LYS A 285 -1.16 3.77 19.89
CA LYS A 285 -1.87 3.83 21.18
C LYS A 285 -1.44 2.69 22.10
N GLY A 286 -1.10 3.02 23.34
CA GLY A 286 -0.65 2.04 24.34
C GLY A 286 0.84 1.70 24.27
N LEU A 287 1.60 2.34 23.39
CA LEU A 287 3.07 2.21 23.34
C LEU A 287 3.79 2.98 24.46
N ASN A 288 3.09 3.82 25.22
CA ASN A 288 3.67 4.66 26.29
C ASN A 288 4.74 5.65 25.79
N LEU A 289 4.51 6.22 24.58
CA LEU A 289 5.40 7.19 23.93
C LEU A 289 5.59 8.47 24.75
N GLU A 290 4.56 8.85 25.49
CA GLU A 290 4.53 10.00 26.40
C GLU A 290 5.59 9.90 27.49
N SER A 291 5.96 8.70 27.93
CA SER A 291 7.02 8.50 28.94
C SER A 291 8.40 8.93 28.47
N LEU A 292 8.57 9.05 27.14
CA LEU A 292 9.78 9.52 26.48
C LEU A 292 9.61 10.93 25.88
N ASN A 293 8.51 11.62 26.18
CA ASN A 293 8.13 12.92 25.60
C ASN A 293 8.04 12.90 24.05
N VAL A 294 7.71 11.76 23.45
CA VAL A 294 7.50 11.65 22.00
C VAL A 294 6.09 12.14 21.70
N GLU A 295 6.01 13.31 21.07
CA GLU A 295 4.75 13.88 20.58
C GLU A 295 4.45 13.34 19.18
N THR A 296 3.27 12.71 19.05
CA THR A 296 2.83 12.14 17.78
C THR A 296 2.03 13.14 16.95
N ASN A 297 2.19 13.13 15.64
CA ASN A 297 1.32 13.87 14.73
C ASN A 297 0.15 12.99 14.30
N ARG A 298 -1.05 13.24 14.80
CA ARG A 298 -2.25 12.40 14.57
C ARG A 298 -2.02 10.93 14.89
N GLY A 299 -1.19 10.66 15.89
CA GLY A 299 -0.80 9.31 16.29
C GLY A 299 0.44 8.76 15.58
N PHE A 300 0.92 9.36 14.49
CA PHE A 300 2.13 8.95 13.81
C PHE A 300 3.38 9.31 14.60
N VAL A 301 4.30 8.37 14.73
CA VAL A 301 5.58 8.55 15.41
C VAL A 301 6.54 9.34 14.51
N PRO A 302 7.02 10.52 14.94
CA PRO A 302 7.95 11.30 14.13
C PRO A 302 9.32 10.62 14.03
N ILE A 303 9.86 10.59 12.81
CA ILE A 303 11.18 10.02 12.51
C ILE A 303 11.96 10.90 11.55
N ASP A 304 13.29 10.75 11.58
CA ASP A 304 14.18 11.21 10.51
C ASP A 304 14.32 10.15 9.38
N ASP A 305 15.11 10.49 8.35
CA ASP A 305 15.32 9.58 7.21
C ASP A 305 16.26 8.39 7.54
N ALA A 306 16.89 8.37 8.72
CA ALA A 306 17.60 7.25 9.31
C ALA A 306 16.73 6.39 10.23
N MET A 307 15.41 6.60 10.25
CA MET A 307 14.40 5.90 11.05
C MET A 307 14.49 6.17 12.56
N ARG A 308 15.27 7.15 13.02
CA ARG A 308 15.37 7.46 14.46
C ARG A 308 14.15 8.24 14.90
N VAL A 309 13.56 7.87 16.03
CA VAL A 309 12.43 8.59 16.63
C VAL A 309 12.89 9.97 17.11
N LEU A 310 12.06 10.99 16.86
CA LEU A 310 12.36 12.39 17.16
C LEU A 310 11.55 12.91 18.35
N VAL A 311 12.21 13.72 19.18
CA VAL A 311 11.60 14.62 20.19
C VAL A 311 12.15 16.01 19.94
N ASN A 312 11.30 17.00 19.66
CA ASN A 312 11.72 18.37 19.31
C ASN A 312 12.81 18.38 18.22
N ASP A 313 12.61 17.64 17.15
CA ASP A 313 13.53 17.48 16.01
C ASP A 313 14.92 16.90 16.40
N GLN A 314 15.08 16.36 17.59
CA GLN A 314 16.30 15.67 18.02
C GLN A 314 16.07 14.16 18.13
N PRO A 315 17.00 13.32 17.62
CA PRO A 315 16.90 11.89 17.74
C PRO A 315 16.91 11.40 19.19
N VAL A 316 15.95 10.55 19.53
CA VAL A 316 15.94 9.83 20.81
C VAL A 316 16.99 8.72 20.74
N PRO A 317 17.99 8.70 21.65
CA PRO A 317 19.01 7.65 21.64
C PRO A 317 18.40 6.26 21.76
N HIS A 318 18.90 5.32 20.97
CA HIS A 318 18.55 3.89 21.03
C HIS A 318 17.10 3.54 20.65
N LEU A 319 16.36 4.46 20.00
CA LEU A 319 14.96 4.25 19.63
C LEU A 319 14.73 4.57 18.15
N TRP A 320 14.15 3.59 17.42
CA TRP A 320 13.78 3.69 16.01
C TRP A 320 12.29 3.36 15.81
N ALA A 321 11.71 3.82 14.71
CA ALA A 321 10.36 3.42 14.30
C ALA A 321 10.31 3.21 12.79
N VAL A 322 9.58 2.15 12.36
CA VAL A 322 9.48 1.74 10.96
C VAL A 322 8.05 1.33 10.59
N GLY A 323 7.72 1.41 9.32
CA GLY A 323 6.43 1.03 8.78
C GLY A 323 5.34 2.06 9.00
N ASP A 324 4.09 1.61 8.89
CA ASP A 324 2.90 2.48 8.87
C ASP A 324 2.77 3.38 10.11
N VAL A 325 3.31 2.97 11.25
CA VAL A 325 3.27 3.76 12.49
C VAL A 325 3.96 5.12 12.34
N THR A 326 4.83 5.27 11.33
CA THR A 326 5.55 6.52 11.02
C THR A 326 4.78 7.45 10.08
N GLY A 327 3.78 6.95 9.37
CA GLY A 327 3.03 7.70 8.35
C GLY A 327 3.80 7.97 7.05
N LYS A 328 5.00 7.43 6.90
CA LYS A 328 5.85 7.60 5.70
C LYS A 328 5.60 6.47 4.71
N LEU A 329 4.86 6.74 3.63
CA LEU A 329 4.54 5.76 2.58
C LEU A 329 4.11 4.40 3.15
N MET A 330 2.85 4.28 3.61
CA MET A 330 2.31 3.09 4.28
C MET A 330 2.16 1.89 3.32
N LEU A 331 3.32 1.33 2.91
CA LEU A 331 3.45 0.19 2.00
C LEU A 331 4.35 -0.88 2.63
N ALA A 332 4.07 -2.15 2.38
CA ALA A 332 4.80 -3.26 2.98
C ALA A 332 6.30 -3.24 2.63
N HIS A 333 6.64 -3.00 1.36
CA HIS A 333 8.03 -2.92 0.90
C HIS A 333 8.75 -1.65 1.40
N THR A 334 8.03 -0.55 1.61
CA THR A 334 8.60 0.63 2.30
C THR A 334 8.97 0.27 3.74
N ALA A 335 8.05 -0.39 4.46
CA ALA A 335 8.30 -0.82 5.83
C ALA A 335 9.52 -1.77 5.92
N ALA A 336 9.65 -2.72 4.99
CA ALA A 336 10.80 -3.62 4.89
C ALA A 336 12.12 -2.86 4.67
N ALA A 337 12.14 -1.92 3.72
CA ALA A 337 13.29 -1.06 3.47
C ALA A 337 13.67 -0.21 4.69
N GLN A 338 12.67 0.37 5.37
CA GLN A 338 12.86 1.12 6.62
C GLN A 338 13.46 0.23 7.71
N GLY A 339 13.00 -1.04 7.83
CA GLY A 339 13.55 -2.02 8.77
C GLY A 339 15.04 -2.25 8.56
N THR A 340 15.45 -2.43 7.30
CA THR A 340 16.86 -2.57 6.92
C THR A 340 17.65 -1.31 7.24
N VAL A 341 17.15 -0.12 6.89
CA VAL A 341 17.82 1.16 7.17
C VAL A 341 17.99 1.39 8.66
N ALA A 342 17.00 1.08 9.49
CA ALA A 342 17.08 1.21 10.94
C ALA A 342 18.22 0.32 11.51
N VAL A 343 18.31 -0.92 11.05
CA VAL A 343 19.34 -1.86 11.52
C VAL A 343 20.74 -1.47 11.03
N ASP A 344 20.89 -1.03 9.79
CA ASP A 344 22.16 -0.51 9.29
C ASP A 344 22.68 0.64 10.17
N ASN A 345 21.80 1.56 10.57
CA ASN A 345 22.16 2.64 11.49
C ASN A 345 22.48 2.16 12.91
N ILE A 346 21.81 1.12 13.40
CA ILE A 346 22.14 0.48 14.69
C ILE A 346 23.54 -0.16 14.63
N LEU A 347 23.93 -0.72 13.50
CA LEU A 347 25.27 -1.27 13.25
C LEU A 347 26.35 -0.21 13.03
N GLY A 348 25.99 1.07 12.96
CA GLY A 348 26.90 2.19 12.71
C GLY A 348 27.15 2.46 11.22
N HIS A 349 26.41 1.82 10.33
CA HIS A 349 26.45 2.09 8.89
C HIS A 349 25.41 3.17 8.57
N ALA A 350 25.86 4.42 8.42
CA ALA A 350 24.98 5.55 8.11
C ALA A 350 24.21 5.32 6.80
N ARG A 351 22.89 5.25 6.89
CA ARG A 351 21.99 5.05 5.73
C ARG A 351 20.70 5.82 5.92
N GLU A 352 20.23 6.38 4.83
CA GLU A 352 18.94 7.06 4.74
C GLU A 352 18.08 6.44 3.64
N ILE A 353 16.77 6.64 3.71
CA ILE A 353 15.84 6.16 2.69
C ILE A 353 15.44 7.30 1.75
N ASP A 354 15.53 7.07 0.44
CA ASP A 354 14.95 7.99 -0.56
C ASP A 354 13.55 7.51 -0.94
N TYR A 355 12.54 8.11 -0.31
CA TYR A 355 11.14 7.78 -0.57
C TYR A 355 10.69 8.03 -2.01
N ARG A 356 11.38 8.90 -2.77
CA ARG A 356 11.06 9.15 -4.17
C ARG A 356 11.34 7.93 -5.06
N SER A 357 12.24 7.06 -4.66
CA SER A 357 12.59 5.87 -5.42
C SER A 357 11.67 4.67 -5.15
N ILE A 358 10.71 4.80 -4.23
CA ILE A 358 9.85 3.69 -3.83
C ILE A 358 8.60 3.67 -4.71
N PRO A 359 8.37 2.60 -5.50
CA PRO A 359 7.17 2.49 -6.33
C PRO A 359 5.94 2.14 -5.50
N ALA A 360 4.77 2.54 -6.00
CA ALA A 360 3.47 2.16 -5.48
C ALA A 360 2.61 1.55 -6.57
N ALA A 361 1.75 0.58 -6.22
CA ALA A 361 0.83 -0.03 -7.16
C ALA A 361 -0.55 -0.27 -6.52
N THR A 362 -1.59 -0.18 -7.37
CA THR A 362 -2.97 -0.58 -7.11
C THR A 362 -3.30 -1.70 -8.07
N PHE A 363 -3.70 -2.85 -7.56
CA PHE A 363 -3.80 -4.10 -8.31
C PHE A 363 -5.21 -4.34 -8.89
N THR A 364 -5.81 -3.28 -9.40
CA THR A 364 -7.02 -3.37 -10.25
C THR A 364 -6.70 -4.05 -11.59
N HIS A 365 -7.71 -4.40 -12.36
CA HIS A 365 -7.57 -4.92 -13.72
C HIS A 365 -8.15 -3.90 -14.73
N PRO A 366 -7.31 -3.16 -15.49
CA PRO A 366 -5.83 -3.04 -15.43
C PRO A 366 -5.30 -2.37 -14.16
N GLU A 367 -3.99 -2.52 -13.93
CA GLU A 367 -3.28 -2.02 -12.76
C GLU A 367 -2.95 -0.52 -12.88
N ILE A 368 -2.76 0.14 -11.73
CA ILE A 368 -2.22 1.50 -11.64
C ILE A 368 -0.91 1.45 -10.86
N SER A 369 0.12 2.15 -11.32
CA SER A 369 1.38 2.27 -10.59
C SER A 369 1.99 3.66 -10.71
N SER A 370 2.87 3.99 -9.78
CA SER A 370 3.59 5.26 -9.78
C SER A 370 4.92 5.15 -9.03
N VAL A 371 5.86 6.03 -9.37
CA VAL A 371 7.11 6.24 -8.65
C VAL A 371 7.57 7.68 -8.84
N GLY A 372 8.25 8.23 -7.83
CA GLY A 372 8.82 9.57 -7.89
C GLY A 372 7.79 10.66 -7.65
N LEU A 373 8.03 11.81 -8.25
CA LEU A 373 7.23 13.01 -8.03
C LEU A 373 5.92 12.98 -8.81
N THR A 374 4.87 13.54 -8.22
CA THR A 374 3.68 13.94 -8.97
C THR A 374 4.01 15.11 -9.90
N GLU A 375 3.16 15.37 -10.91
CA GLU A 375 3.38 16.52 -11.77
C GLU A 375 3.38 17.85 -10.99
N ALA A 376 2.57 17.97 -9.95
CA ALA A 376 2.52 19.15 -9.10
C ALA A 376 3.83 19.35 -8.32
N ASP A 377 4.33 18.27 -7.69
CA ASP A 377 5.59 18.33 -6.95
C ASP A 377 6.79 18.56 -7.87
N ALA A 378 6.77 17.95 -9.07
CA ALA A 378 7.82 18.16 -10.07
C ALA A 378 7.84 19.61 -10.61
N LYS A 379 6.68 20.26 -10.77
CA LYS A 379 6.58 21.69 -11.11
C LYS A 379 7.15 22.57 -9.99
N ALA A 380 6.75 22.31 -8.75
CA ALA A 380 7.27 23.06 -7.59
C ALA A 380 8.79 22.92 -7.45
N LEU A 381 9.32 21.70 -7.66
CA LEU A 381 10.77 21.46 -7.67
C LEU A 381 11.46 22.22 -8.82
N ALA A 382 10.88 22.19 -10.02
CA ALA A 382 11.43 22.89 -11.19
C ALA A 382 11.48 24.41 -10.99
N GLU A 383 10.46 25.00 -10.39
CA GLU A 383 10.43 26.42 -10.02
C GLU A 383 11.49 26.76 -8.97
N LYS A 384 11.61 25.90 -7.94
CA LYS A 384 12.59 26.09 -6.86
C LYS A 384 14.04 26.02 -7.35
N ASP A 385 14.34 25.02 -8.18
CA ASP A 385 15.72 24.70 -8.58
C ASP A 385 16.09 25.30 -9.96
N GLY A 386 15.16 26.01 -10.62
CA GLY A 386 15.41 26.78 -11.85
C GLY A 386 15.63 25.95 -13.11
N PHE A 387 14.97 24.78 -13.24
CA PHE A 387 15.03 23.97 -14.46
C PHE A 387 13.67 23.89 -15.17
N GLN A 388 13.66 23.42 -16.43
CA GLN A 388 12.43 23.17 -17.17
C GLN A 388 11.96 21.73 -16.97
N LEU A 389 10.69 21.58 -16.50
CA LEU A 389 10.06 20.28 -16.42
C LEU A 389 9.67 19.77 -17.81
N GLY A 390 10.04 18.52 -18.11
CA GLY A 390 9.57 17.74 -19.24
C GLY A 390 8.48 16.75 -18.82
N SER A 391 7.52 16.53 -19.72
CA SER A 391 6.48 15.49 -19.55
C SER A 391 6.19 14.87 -20.90
N VAL A 392 6.22 13.54 -20.96
CA VAL A 392 5.83 12.77 -22.15
C VAL A 392 4.80 11.72 -21.78
N ARG A 393 4.08 11.24 -22.79
CA ARG A 393 3.07 10.18 -22.65
C ARG A 393 3.29 9.14 -23.72
N SER A 394 3.36 7.87 -23.33
CA SER A 394 3.32 6.72 -24.21
C SER A 394 2.05 5.90 -23.97
N TYR A 395 1.51 5.32 -25.03
CA TYR A 395 0.20 4.68 -25.00
C TYR A 395 0.32 3.19 -25.35
N PHE A 396 -0.35 2.34 -24.60
CA PHE A 396 -0.45 0.91 -24.88
C PHE A 396 -1.10 0.61 -26.22
N LYS A 397 -1.97 1.50 -26.74
CA LYS A 397 -2.56 1.42 -28.10
C LYS A 397 -1.54 1.38 -29.24
N ALA A 398 -0.31 1.77 -29.00
CA ALA A 398 0.79 1.70 -29.96
C ALA A 398 1.74 0.50 -29.70
N ASN A 399 1.43 -0.32 -28.70
CA ASN A 399 2.27 -1.44 -28.30
C ASN A 399 1.76 -2.76 -28.88
N SER A 400 2.62 -3.49 -29.61
CA SER A 400 2.26 -4.71 -30.33
C SER A 400 1.76 -5.83 -29.40
N LYS A 401 2.34 -5.96 -28.21
CA LYS A 401 1.93 -6.98 -27.23
C LYS A 401 0.55 -6.67 -26.65
N ALA A 402 0.29 -5.42 -26.26
CA ALA A 402 -1.00 -4.98 -25.78
C ALA A 402 -2.11 -5.14 -26.82
N LEU A 403 -1.79 -4.86 -28.11
CA LEU A 403 -2.72 -5.10 -29.22
C LEU A 403 -2.99 -6.60 -29.44
N ALA A 404 -1.97 -7.44 -29.31
CA ALA A 404 -2.14 -8.89 -29.43
C ALA A 404 -2.98 -9.49 -28.32
N GLU A 405 -2.97 -8.88 -27.13
CA GLU A 405 -3.79 -9.27 -25.96
C GLU A 405 -5.18 -8.63 -25.97
N LEU A 406 -5.48 -7.76 -26.96
CA LEU A 406 -6.72 -6.99 -27.06
C LEU A 406 -7.04 -6.17 -25.80
N ASP A 407 -5.98 -5.82 -25.05
CA ASP A 407 -6.05 -4.98 -23.86
C ASP A 407 -5.01 -3.86 -23.96
N SER A 408 -5.35 -2.85 -24.76
CA SER A 408 -4.45 -1.75 -25.14
C SER A 408 -4.86 -0.40 -24.52
N ASP A 409 -5.84 -0.38 -23.65
CA ASP A 409 -6.29 0.84 -22.97
C ASP A 409 -5.37 1.18 -21.79
N GLY A 410 -4.21 1.73 -22.10
CA GLY A 410 -3.22 2.10 -21.10
C GLY A 410 -2.42 3.34 -21.47
N LEU A 411 -1.83 3.94 -20.46
CA LEU A 411 -1.03 5.16 -20.52
C LEU A 411 0.13 5.09 -19.55
N MET A 412 1.32 5.43 -20.02
CA MET A 412 2.43 5.81 -19.18
C MET A 412 2.73 7.30 -19.35
N LYS A 413 2.85 8.02 -18.22
CA LYS A 413 3.32 9.39 -18.14
C LYS A 413 4.68 9.40 -17.45
N LEU A 414 5.67 10.06 -18.08
CA LEU A 414 7.02 10.20 -17.56
C LEU A 414 7.33 11.68 -17.34
N LEU A 415 7.88 12.02 -16.18
CA LEU A 415 8.33 13.35 -15.77
C LEU A 415 9.86 13.38 -15.70
N PHE A 416 10.50 14.41 -16.25
CA PHE A 416 11.95 14.51 -16.29
C PHE A 416 12.43 15.97 -16.32
N ASN A 417 13.67 16.20 -15.92
CA ASN A 417 14.35 17.49 -16.04
C ASN A 417 14.87 17.67 -17.48
N LYS A 418 14.41 18.68 -18.22
CA LYS A 418 14.82 18.93 -19.60
C LYS A 418 16.28 19.37 -19.74
N THR A 419 16.92 19.85 -18.66
CA THR A 419 18.31 20.27 -18.68
C THR A 419 19.26 19.08 -18.47
N SER A 420 19.06 18.31 -17.38
CA SER A 420 19.93 17.19 -17.03
C SER A 420 19.49 15.85 -17.70
N GLY A 421 18.23 15.75 -18.06
CA GLY A 421 17.59 14.52 -18.47
C GLY A 421 17.16 13.59 -17.32
N GLU A 422 17.40 13.97 -16.07
CA GLU A 422 17.09 13.14 -14.89
C GLU A 422 15.60 12.77 -14.85
N VAL A 423 15.32 11.48 -14.62
CA VAL A 423 13.97 10.97 -14.41
C VAL A 423 13.49 11.40 -13.03
N LEU A 424 12.35 12.12 -12.96
CA LEU A 424 11.77 12.65 -11.73
C LEU A 424 10.60 11.83 -11.20
N GLY A 425 9.88 11.17 -12.10
CA GLY A 425 8.74 10.33 -11.73
C GLY A 425 8.01 9.74 -12.93
N ALA A 426 7.21 8.73 -12.67
CA ALA A 426 6.33 8.12 -13.66
C ALA A 426 5.04 7.61 -13.04
N HIS A 427 3.98 7.59 -13.87
CA HIS A 427 2.68 7.09 -13.54
C HIS A 427 2.18 6.22 -14.68
N ILE A 428 1.73 5.00 -14.40
CA ILE A 428 1.29 4.03 -15.40
C ILE A 428 -0.11 3.53 -15.02
N TYR A 429 -0.98 3.44 -16.01
CA TYR A 429 -2.21 2.67 -15.99
C TYR A 429 -2.19 1.71 -17.17
N GLY A 430 -2.40 0.43 -16.94
CA GLY A 430 -2.45 -0.59 -18.00
C GLY A 430 -2.01 -1.97 -17.51
N LEU A 431 -1.92 -2.91 -18.45
CA LEU A 431 -1.45 -4.26 -18.17
C LEU A 431 -0.06 -4.25 -17.54
N HIS A 432 0.10 -5.05 -16.47
CA HIS A 432 1.36 -5.22 -15.75
C HIS A 432 2.03 -3.92 -15.30
N ALA A 433 1.24 -2.87 -15.05
CA ALA A 433 1.77 -1.58 -14.59
C ALA A 433 2.59 -1.71 -13.30
N ALA A 434 2.20 -2.62 -12.40
CA ALA A 434 2.91 -2.89 -11.15
C ALA A 434 4.32 -3.47 -11.36
N ASP A 435 4.51 -4.26 -12.42
CA ASP A 435 5.82 -4.81 -12.78
C ASP A 435 6.65 -3.79 -13.58
N LEU A 436 6.03 -3.10 -14.55
CA LEU A 436 6.68 -2.13 -15.43
C LEU A 436 7.28 -0.94 -14.68
N ILE A 437 6.63 -0.50 -13.59
CA ILE A 437 7.09 0.66 -12.82
C ILE A 437 8.45 0.43 -12.15
N GLN A 438 8.85 -0.84 -11.93
CA GLN A 438 10.12 -1.16 -11.26
C GLN A 438 11.33 -0.70 -12.07
N GLU A 439 11.28 -0.75 -13.40
CA GLU A 439 12.33 -0.21 -14.25
C GLU A 439 12.53 1.28 -14.01
N VAL A 440 11.43 2.04 -13.97
CA VAL A 440 11.47 3.48 -13.70
C VAL A 440 11.90 3.79 -12.26
N ALA A 441 11.49 2.97 -11.30
CA ALA A 441 11.95 3.11 -9.91
C ALA A 441 13.47 2.96 -9.79
N ASN A 442 14.06 2.03 -10.54
CA ASN A 442 15.52 1.87 -10.62
C ASN A 442 16.19 3.10 -11.23
N ALA A 443 15.59 3.69 -12.26
CA ALA A 443 16.09 4.91 -12.90
C ALA A 443 16.04 6.12 -11.94
N VAL A 444 14.94 6.29 -11.21
CA VAL A 444 14.80 7.34 -10.17
C VAL A 444 15.83 7.15 -9.06
N ALA A 445 15.95 5.93 -8.53
CA ALA A 445 16.90 5.61 -7.45
C ALA A 445 18.36 5.92 -7.81
N ARG A 446 18.72 5.75 -9.08
CA ARG A 446 20.06 5.99 -9.63
C ARG A 446 20.23 7.37 -10.25
N ARG A 447 19.18 8.20 -10.23
CA ARG A 447 19.14 9.53 -10.86
C ARG A 447 19.58 9.47 -12.33
N GLN A 448 19.14 8.43 -13.05
CA GLN A 448 19.55 8.21 -14.43
C GLN A 448 18.93 9.25 -15.39
N SER A 449 19.68 9.56 -16.44
CA SER A 449 19.20 10.42 -17.50
C SER A 449 18.43 9.63 -18.56
N VAL A 450 17.31 10.18 -19.02
CA VAL A 450 16.54 9.63 -20.15
C VAL A 450 17.39 9.45 -21.43
N ARG A 451 18.50 10.20 -21.58
CA ARG A 451 19.43 10.02 -22.69
C ARG A 451 20.14 8.66 -22.65
N GLN A 452 20.51 8.19 -21.45
CA GLN A 452 21.11 6.86 -21.26
C GLN A 452 20.05 5.78 -21.45
N LEU A 453 18.90 5.92 -20.78
CA LEU A 453 17.80 4.96 -20.83
C LEU A 453 17.24 4.77 -22.25
N ALA A 454 17.20 5.82 -23.07
CA ALA A 454 16.75 5.74 -24.47
C ALA A 454 17.66 4.89 -25.38
N THR A 455 18.87 4.53 -24.93
CA THR A 455 19.80 3.64 -25.64
C THR A 455 19.71 2.18 -25.20
N GLU A 456 18.98 1.89 -24.13
CA GLU A 456 18.77 0.53 -23.63
C GLU A 456 17.81 -0.22 -24.56
N VAL A 457 18.10 -1.52 -24.79
CA VAL A 457 17.32 -2.35 -25.72
C VAL A 457 16.29 -3.16 -24.95
N HIS A 458 15.02 -2.97 -25.28
CA HIS A 458 13.93 -3.75 -24.72
C HIS A 458 13.62 -4.96 -25.63
N THR A 459 13.19 -6.05 -25.01
CA THR A 459 12.76 -7.25 -25.75
C THR A 459 11.48 -6.95 -26.55
N HIS A 460 11.45 -7.35 -27.81
CA HIS A 460 10.27 -7.21 -28.70
C HIS A 460 9.61 -8.57 -28.99
N PRO A 461 8.27 -8.68 -28.98
CA PRO A 461 7.30 -7.69 -28.48
C PRO A 461 7.01 -7.87 -26.97
N THR A 462 7.09 -6.79 -26.21
CA THR A 462 6.75 -6.78 -24.78
C THR A 462 6.03 -5.50 -24.38
N LEU A 463 5.36 -5.53 -23.22
CA LEU A 463 4.74 -4.34 -22.64
C LEU A 463 5.78 -3.31 -22.16
N SER A 464 7.01 -3.73 -21.84
CA SER A 464 8.08 -2.82 -21.40
C SER A 464 8.50 -1.81 -22.47
N GLU A 465 8.20 -2.06 -23.75
CA GLU A 465 8.45 -1.10 -24.84
C GLU A 465 7.64 0.21 -24.68
N VAL A 466 6.57 0.21 -23.86
CA VAL A 466 5.85 1.44 -23.48
C VAL A 466 6.78 2.37 -22.69
N VAL A 467 7.64 1.80 -21.84
CA VAL A 467 8.64 2.53 -21.06
C VAL A 467 9.78 3.01 -21.98
N GLU A 468 10.26 2.15 -22.86
CA GLU A 468 11.28 2.50 -23.87
C GLU A 468 10.86 3.68 -24.75
N VAL A 469 9.60 3.66 -25.24
CA VAL A 469 9.04 4.75 -26.05
C VAL A 469 9.01 6.06 -25.27
N ALA A 470 8.62 6.02 -23.99
CA ALA A 470 8.62 7.21 -23.13
C ALA A 470 10.04 7.77 -22.95
N TYR A 471 11.05 6.92 -22.72
CA TYR A 471 12.45 7.35 -22.62
C TYR A 471 12.96 7.98 -23.92
N LYS A 472 12.68 7.39 -25.07
CA LYS A 472 13.05 7.93 -26.39
C LYS A 472 12.39 9.29 -26.66
N GLN A 473 11.10 9.43 -26.36
CA GLN A 473 10.38 10.70 -26.49
C GLN A 473 10.93 11.78 -25.57
N ALA A 474 11.28 11.41 -24.33
CA ALA A 474 11.86 12.33 -23.36
C ALA A 474 13.28 12.77 -23.78
N ALA A 475 14.13 11.83 -24.20
CA ALA A 475 15.49 12.11 -24.66
C ALA A 475 15.53 13.11 -25.82
N ALA A 476 14.56 13.04 -26.75
CA ALA A 476 14.42 13.98 -27.86
C ALA A 476 14.09 15.44 -27.41
N GLN A 477 13.67 15.65 -26.16
CA GLN A 477 13.33 16.96 -25.60
C GLN A 477 14.39 17.50 -24.65
N VAL A 478 15.41 16.73 -24.30
CA VAL A 478 16.52 17.21 -23.45
C VAL A 478 17.44 18.10 -24.27
N ALA A 479 17.76 19.28 -23.71
CA ALA A 479 18.64 20.24 -24.34
C ALA A 479 20.00 19.62 -24.75
N ALA A 480 20.53 20.03 -25.89
CA ALA A 480 21.78 19.47 -26.44
C ALA A 480 22.99 19.73 -25.54
#